data_b654644de62d4f2aae2dc53f3545d158
#
_entry.id   b654644de62d4f2aae2dc53f3545d158
#
_cell.length_a   1.000
_cell.length_b   1.000
_cell.length_c   1.000
_cell.angle_alpha   90.00
_cell.angle_beta   90.00
_cell.angle_gamma   90.00
#
_symmetry.space_group_name_H-M   'P 1'
#
loop_
_entity.id
_entity.type
_entity.pdbx_description
1 polymer ?
#
loop_
_entity_poly.entity_id
_entity_poly.type
_entity_poly.pdbx_seq_one_letter_code
_entity_poly.pdbx_strand_id
1 'polypeptide(L)'
;MRDIYIDVLSREQAEAYVPKKNEVCISICSYTPNDMGFHDSGRKPVLSDKFDDVLYLAFDDIQPTVYECHREAVESGDMKAMSDEQAVAVAQFVAKYFNTKMKLIIHCYAGISRSRSIAAAIADKFHMKDRFQAYNKYVYEKVLEQLRNVA
;
A
#
# COMPACT_ATOMS: atom_id res chain seq x y z
N MET A 1 -4.96 1.31 -24.43
CA MET A 1 -4.82 1.53 -22.98
C MET A 1 -3.70 0.64 -22.45
N ARG A 2 -2.79 1.22 -21.72
CA ARG A 2 -1.70 0.45 -21.10
C ARG A 2 -2.12 -0.01 -19.72
N ASP A 3 -1.88 -1.29 -19.42
CA ASP A 3 -2.10 -1.80 -18.08
C ASP A 3 -0.87 -1.52 -17.22
N ILE A 4 -1.09 -1.04 -16.01
CA ILE A 4 -0.07 -1.09 -14.98
C ILE A 4 0.10 -2.55 -14.59
N TYR A 5 1.33 -3.00 -14.50
CA TYR A 5 1.63 -4.33 -14.01
C TYR A 5 1.89 -4.24 -12.51
N ILE A 6 1.06 -4.93 -11.72
CA ILE A 6 1.15 -4.88 -10.25
C ILE A 6 1.49 -6.25 -9.71
N ASP A 7 2.44 -6.29 -8.78
CA ASP A 7 2.75 -7.48 -8.01
C ASP A 7 2.70 -7.14 -6.52
N VAL A 8 2.10 -8.03 -5.72
CA VAL A 8 1.91 -7.83 -4.28
C VAL A 8 2.77 -8.83 -3.53
N LEU A 9 3.58 -8.34 -2.61
CA LEU A 9 4.51 -9.15 -1.84
C LEU A 9 4.28 -9.02 -0.34
N SER A 10 4.67 -10.06 0.40
CA SER A 10 4.87 -9.95 1.84
C SER A 10 6.18 -9.22 2.12
N ARG A 11 6.39 -8.82 3.38
CA ARG A 11 7.67 -8.23 3.78
C ARG A 11 8.82 -9.21 3.56
N GLU A 12 8.62 -10.47 3.91
CA GLU A 12 9.65 -11.50 3.70
C GLU A 12 10.04 -11.63 2.23
N GLN A 13 9.03 -11.65 1.35
CA GLN A 13 9.27 -11.68 -0.09
C GLN A 13 9.97 -10.40 -0.58
N ALA A 14 9.55 -9.25 -0.06
CA ALA A 14 10.14 -7.97 -0.43
C ALA A 14 11.61 -7.86 0.02
N GLU A 15 11.95 -8.42 1.17
CA GLU A 15 13.32 -8.44 1.67
C GLU A 15 14.23 -9.33 0.82
N ALA A 16 13.69 -10.37 0.19
CA ALA A 16 14.42 -11.26 -0.70
C ALA A 16 14.39 -10.80 -2.17
N TYR A 17 13.54 -9.84 -2.48
CA TYR A 17 13.34 -9.39 -3.85
C TYR A 17 14.48 -8.51 -4.32
N VAL A 18 15.08 -8.88 -5.47
CA VAL A 18 16.13 -8.07 -6.10
C VAL A 18 15.45 -7.22 -7.17
N PRO A 19 15.29 -5.90 -6.94
CA PRO A 19 14.62 -5.04 -7.91
C PRO A 19 15.38 -4.98 -9.24
N LYS A 20 14.61 -4.94 -10.32
CA LYS A 20 15.11 -4.79 -11.66
C LYS A 20 14.87 -3.37 -12.15
N LYS A 21 15.51 -3.03 -13.26
CA LYS A 21 15.26 -1.75 -13.93
C LYS A 21 13.79 -1.63 -14.30
N ASN A 22 13.24 -0.44 -14.19
CA ASN A 22 11.83 -0.13 -14.49
C ASN A 22 10.86 -0.75 -13.49
N GLU A 23 11.29 -0.87 -12.25
CA GLU A 23 10.43 -1.30 -11.15
C GLU A 23 10.38 -0.22 -10.08
N VAL A 24 9.16 0.09 -9.63
CA VAL A 24 8.90 1.04 -8.53
C VAL A 24 8.12 0.33 -7.44
N CYS A 25 8.18 0.84 -6.23
CA CYS A 25 7.61 0.15 -5.07
C CYS A 25 6.82 1.08 -4.17
N ILE A 26 5.68 0.59 -3.68
CA ILE A 26 5.01 1.16 -2.51
C ILE A 26 5.32 0.23 -1.34
N SER A 27 6.09 0.73 -0.38
CA SER A 27 6.60 -0.05 0.74
C SER A 27 5.86 0.36 2.01
N ILE A 28 5.12 -0.59 2.58
CA ILE A 28 4.25 -0.33 3.74
C ILE A 28 4.78 -1.07 4.96
N CYS A 29 4.99 -0.34 6.03
CA CYS A 29 5.29 -0.91 7.34
C CYS A 29 4.24 -0.47 8.36
N SER A 30 4.21 -1.13 9.51
CA SER A 30 3.35 -0.72 10.61
C SER A 30 3.90 0.53 11.27
N TYR A 31 3.01 1.39 11.74
CA TYR A 31 3.37 2.59 12.49
C TYR A 31 3.64 2.23 13.95
N THR A 32 2.74 1.46 14.54
CA THR A 32 2.81 1.09 15.95
C THR A 32 3.77 -0.08 16.15
N PRO A 33 4.72 0.00 17.08
CA PRO A 33 5.61 -1.12 17.38
C PRO A 33 4.82 -2.36 17.78
N ASN A 34 5.17 -3.51 17.20
CA ASN A 34 4.55 -4.81 17.47
C ASN A 34 3.05 -4.87 17.16
N ASP A 35 2.56 -4.05 16.21
CA ASP A 35 1.19 -4.10 15.77
C ASP A 35 0.83 -5.53 15.33
N MET A 36 -0.19 -6.14 15.97
CA MET A 36 -0.66 -7.49 15.67
C MET A 36 0.48 -8.54 15.62
N GLY A 37 1.55 -8.33 16.40
CA GLY A 37 2.73 -9.20 16.37
C GLY A 37 3.70 -8.89 15.25
N PHE A 38 3.45 -7.89 14.43
CA PHE A 38 4.35 -7.47 13.38
C PHE A 38 5.53 -6.71 13.98
N HIS A 39 6.74 -6.97 13.48
CA HIS A 39 7.96 -6.36 13.99
C HIS A 39 8.65 -5.51 12.92
N ASP A 40 7.86 -4.76 12.16
CA ASP A 40 8.34 -3.99 11.02
C ASP A 40 8.21 -2.47 11.17
N SER A 41 7.79 -2.00 12.34
CA SER A 41 7.58 -0.57 12.57
C SER A 41 8.84 0.25 12.26
N GLY A 42 8.72 1.19 11.31
CA GLY A 42 9.81 2.06 10.88
C GLY A 42 10.96 1.36 10.17
N ARG A 43 10.82 0.09 9.81
CA ARG A 43 11.90 -0.69 9.18
C ARG A 43 11.69 -0.81 7.67
N LYS A 44 12.67 -0.37 6.90
CA LYS A 44 12.68 -0.51 5.44
C LYS A 44 13.25 -1.87 5.05
N PRO A 45 12.71 -2.54 4.00
CA PRO A 45 13.34 -3.75 3.47
C PRO A 45 14.76 -3.50 2.97
N VAL A 46 15.62 -4.49 3.07
CA VAL A 46 17.05 -4.37 2.83
C VAL A 46 17.38 -3.82 1.43
N LEU A 47 16.66 -4.28 0.41
CA LEU A 47 16.96 -3.90 -0.99
C LEU A 47 16.00 -2.83 -1.54
N SER A 48 15.24 -2.16 -0.67
CA SER A 48 14.24 -1.19 -1.13
C SER A 48 14.86 -0.01 -1.89
N ASP A 49 16.07 0.37 -1.60
CA ASP A 49 16.78 1.45 -2.29
C ASP A 49 17.24 1.09 -3.70
N LYS A 50 17.11 -0.17 -4.10
CA LYS A 50 17.45 -0.64 -5.45
C LYS A 50 16.31 -0.45 -6.47
N PHE A 51 15.11 -0.13 -6.02
CA PHE A 51 14.02 0.26 -6.93
C PHE A 51 14.31 1.62 -7.57
N ASP A 52 13.77 1.85 -8.75
CA ASP A 52 13.91 3.15 -9.43
C ASP A 52 13.25 4.28 -8.63
N ASP A 53 12.17 3.98 -7.92
CA ASP A 53 11.50 4.90 -7.01
C ASP A 53 10.74 4.13 -5.96
N VAL A 54 10.65 4.66 -4.75
CA VAL A 54 9.93 4.01 -3.65
C VAL A 54 9.09 5.04 -2.90
N LEU A 55 7.82 4.72 -2.70
CA LEU A 55 6.97 5.45 -1.76
C LEU A 55 6.90 4.66 -0.46
N TYR A 56 7.39 5.24 0.63
CA TYR A 56 7.34 4.62 1.95
C TYR A 56 6.13 5.12 2.72
N LEU A 57 5.35 4.19 3.25
CA LEU A 57 4.17 4.49 4.07
C LEU A 57 4.24 3.72 5.38
N ALA A 58 3.90 4.40 6.47
CA ALA A 58 3.78 3.77 7.78
C ALA A 58 2.37 4.00 8.31
N PHE A 59 1.60 2.93 8.41
CA PHE A 59 0.28 2.93 9.02
C PHE A 59 -0.09 1.50 9.42
N ASP A 60 -1.00 1.38 10.38
CA ASP A 60 -1.41 0.09 10.91
C ASP A 60 -2.55 -0.51 10.09
N ASP A 61 -2.66 -1.84 10.12
CA ASP A 61 -3.69 -2.57 9.37
C ASP A 61 -5.01 -2.56 10.16
N ILE A 62 -5.66 -1.42 10.18
CA ILE A 62 -6.92 -1.22 10.91
C ILE A 62 -7.97 -0.56 10.02
N GLN A 63 -9.23 -0.69 10.44
CA GLN A 63 -10.38 -0.20 9.71
C GLN A 63 -11.31 0.58 10.66
N PRO A 64 -10.96 1.83 10.99
CA PRO A 64 -11.71 2.59 12.00
C PRO A 64 -13.15 2.94 11.59
N THR A 65 -13.48 2.88 10.30
CA THR A 65 -14.85 3.08 9.83
C THR A 65 -15.68 1.79 9.83
N VAL A 66 -15.05 0.65 10.07
CA VAL A 66 -15.70 -0.66 10.07
C VAL A 66 -15.82 -1.23 11.47
N TYR A 67 -14.76 -1.13 12.28
CA TYR A 67 -14.71 -1.71 13.63
C TYR A 67 -14.57 -0.61 14.68
N GLU A 68 -15.44 -0.64 15.68
CA GLU A 68 -15.42 0.33 16.77
C GLU A 68 -14.13 0.29 17.57
N CYS A 69 -13.60 -0.90 17.85
CA CYS A 69 -12.35 -1.03 18.58
C CYS A 69 -11.17 -0.39 17.81
N HIS A 70 -11.19 -0.44 16.49
CA HIS A 70 -10.18 0.24 15.68
C HIS A 70 -10.33 1.77 15.76
N ARG A 71 -11.56 2.26 15.73
CA ARG A 71 -11.81 3.70 15.90
C ARG A 71 -11.34 4.18 17.26
N GLU A 72 -11.62 3.43 18.32
CA GLU A 72 -11.19 3.76 19.67
C GLU A 72 -9.66 3.78 19.77
N ALA A 73 -8.97 2.83 19.14
CA ALA A 73 -7.52 2.78 19.12
C ALA A 73 -6.89 4.00 18.43
N VAL A 74 -7.52 4.48 17.35
CA VAL A 74 -7.08 5.70 16.67
C VAL A 74 -7.32 6.94 17.55
N GLU A 75 -8.50 7.03 18.14
CA GLU A 75 -8.86 8.19 19.00
C GLU A 75 -7.98 8.28 20.24
N SER A 76 -7.59 7.15 20.81
CA SER A 76 -6.70 7.10 21.97
C SER A 76 -5.22 7.30 21.62
N GLY A 77 -4.86 7.24 20.33
CA GLY A 77 -3.49 7.35 19.88
C GLY A 77 -2.70 6.06 19.94
N ASP A 78 -3.36 4.92 20.25
CA ASP A 78 -2.69 3.63 20.35
C ASP A 78 -2.28 3.08 18.99
N MET A 79 -3.05 3.39 17.95
CA MET A 79 -2.79 2.92 16.58
C MET A 79 -3.01 4.06 15.58
N LYS A 80 -2.43 3.91 14.41
CA LYS A 80 -2.53 4.91 13.34
C LYS A 80 -3.06 4.29 12.06
N ALA A 81 -4.22 4.75 11.63
CA ALA A 81 -4.80 4.39 10.34
C ALA A 81 -4.16 5.17 9.19
N MET A 82 -4.35 4.70 7.96
CA MET A 82 -3.94 5.45 6.79
C MET A 82 -4.55 6.86 6.81
N SER A 83 -3.72 7.87 6.61
CA SER A 83 -4.17 9.27 6.56
C SER A 83 -4.62 9.66 5.15
N ASP A 84 -5.31 10.79 5.05
CA ASP A 84 -5.68 11.36 3.76
C ASP A 84 -4.44 11.70 2.94
N GLU A 85 -3.41 12.27 3.58
CA GLU A 85 -2.15 12.61 2.94
C GLU A 85 -1.45 11.39 2.36
N GLN A 86 -1.50 10.26 3.08
CA GLN A 86 -0.93 9.00 2.57
C GLN A 86 -1.70 8.49 1.36
N ALA A 87 -3.03 8.57 1.40
CA ALA A 87 -3.86 8.17 0.25
C ALA A 87 -3.59 9.05 -0.98
N VAL A 88 -3.45 10.36 -0.77
CA VAL A 88 -3.07 11.29 -1.83
C VAL A 88 -1.69 10.93 -2.40
N ALA A 89 -0.73 10.62 -1.53
CA ALA A 89 0.61 10.22 -1.96
C ALA A 89 0.57 8.96 -2.83
N VAL A 90 -0.25 7.97 -2.47
CA VAL A 90 -0.44 6.77 -3.30
C VAL A 90 -0.99 7.14 -4.67
N ALA A 91 -2.05 7.95 -4.71
CA ALA A 91 -2.68 8.35 -5.97
C ALA A 91 -1.70 9.12 -6.87
N GLN A 92 -0.91 10.02 -6.31
CA GLN A 92 0.10 10.78 -7.07
C GLN A 92 1.22 9.87 -7.59
N PHE A 93 1.66 8.92 -6.77
CA PHE A 93 2.69 7.96 -7.17
C PHE A 93 2.21 7.08 -8.34
N VAL A 94 0.98 6.59 -8.25
CA VAL A 94 0.37 5.79 -9.32
C VAL A 94 0.21 6.63 -10.60
N ALA A 95 -0.29 7.86 -10.48
CA ALA A 95 -0.47 8.75 -11.62
C ALA A 95 0.86 9.03 -12.34
N LYS A 96 1.94 9.18 -11.58
CA LYS A 96 3.27 9.41 -12.13
C LYS A 96 3.73 8.27 -13.04
N TYR A 97 3.39 7.02 -12.70
CA TYR A 97 3.90 5.85 -13.40
C TYR A 97 2.88 5.12 -14.27
N PHE A 98 1.61 5.53 -14.24
CA PHE A 98 0.53 4.81 -14.93
C PHE A 98 0.78 4.63 -16.44
N ASN A 99 1.24 5.67 -17.13
CA ASN A 99 1.48 5.62 -18.56
C ASN A 99 2.92 5.25 -18.93
N THR A 100 3.67 4.74 -17.99
CA THR A 100 5.03 4.28 -18.22
C THR A 100 5.03 2.75 -18.30
N LYS A 101 6.15 2.17 -18.69
CA LYS A 101 6.31 0.71 -18.70
C LYS A 101 6.88 0.19 -17.38
N MET A 102 6.60 0.89 -16.29
CA MET A 102 7.09 0.50 -14.98
C MET A 102 6.22 -0.60 -14.38
N LYS A 103 6.86 -1.53 -13.70
CA LYS A 103 6.17 -2.51 -12.87
C LYS A 103 6.05 -1.95 -11.46
N LEU A 104 4.87 -2.04 -10.87
CA LEU A 104 4.59 -1.58 -9.52
C LEU A 104 4.59 -2.77 -8.56
N ILE A 105 5.49 -2.74 -7.60
CA ILE A 105 5.53 -3.69 -6.48
C ILE A 105 4.88 -3.02 -5.29
N ILE A 106 3.95 -3.69 -4.63
CA ILE A 106 3.34 -3.20 -3.39
C ILE A 106 3.53 -4.27 -2.33
N HIS A 107 4.11 -3.92 -1.19
CA HIS A 107 4.24 -4.87 -0.10
C HIS A 107 3.77 -4.28 1.22
N CYS A 108 3.29 -5.17 2.09
CA CYS A 108 3.07 -4.90 3.51
C CYS A 108 3.70 -6.05 4.29
N TYR A 109 3.30 -6.27 5.55
CA TYR A 109 3.91 -7.36 6.32
C TYR A 109 3.55 -8.74 5.76
N ALA A 110 2.25 -9.05 5.69
CA ALA A 110 1.78 -10.37 5.23
C ALA A 110 1.55 -10.45 3.72
N GLY A 111 1.41 -9.31 3.03
CA GLY A 111 1.07 -9.29 1.60
C GLY A 111 -0.39 -9.65 1.33
N ILE A 112 -1.26 -9.51 2.32
CA ILE A 112 -2.66 -9.95 2.22
C ILE A 112 -3.63 -8.78 2.34
N SER A 113 -3.43 -7.88 3.30
CA SER A 113 -4.44 -6.87 3.64
C SER A 113 -4.14 -5.50 3.06
N ARG A 114 -3.21 -4.75 3.64
CA ARG A 114 -2.92 -3.35 3.23
C ARG A 114 -2.47 -3.24 1.79
N SER A 115 -1.51 -4.03 1.37
CA SER A 115 -0.96 -4.01 0.01
C SER A 115 -1.99 -4.45 -1.02
N ARG A 116 -2.76 -5.51 -0.74
CA ARG A 116 -3.79 -5.97 -1.68
C ARG A 116 -4.95 -4.99 -1.78
N SER A 117 -5.27 -4.30 -0.70
CA SER A 117 -6.35 -3.30 -0.71
C SER A 117 -5.98 -2.10 -1.58
N ILE A 118 -4.72 -1.66 -1.53
CA ILE A 118 -4.22 -0.62 -2.45
C ILE A 118 -4.24 -1.13 -3.89
N ALA A 119 -3.76 -2.35 -4.12
CA ALA A 119 -3.77 -2.96 -5.45
C ALA A 119 -5.20 -3.09 -6.00
N ALA A 120 -6.16 -3.46 -5.14
CA ALA A 120 -7.56 -3.55 -5.53
C ALA A 120 -8.12 -2.20 -5.98
N ALA A 121 -7.79 -1.12 -5.26
CA ALA A 121 -8.23 0.22 -5.62
C ALA A 121 -7.67 0.63 -6.98
N ILE A 122 -6.40 0.36 -7.23
CA ILE A 122 -5.76 0.67 -8.51
C ILE A 122 -6.39 -0.15 -9.64
N ALA A 123 -6.58 -1.45 -9.42
CA ALA A 123 -7.17 -2.34 -10.43
C ALA A 123 -8.60 -1.90 -10.79
N ASP A 124 -9.39 -1.50 -9.79
CA ASP A 124 -10.76 -1.04 -10.04
C ASP A 124 -10.79 0.31 -10.75
N LYS A 125 -9.92 1.23 -10.38
CA LYS A 125 -9.84 2.55 -11.03
C LYS A 125 -9.51 2.42 -12.52
N PHE A 126 -8.60 1.53 -12.86
CA PHE A 126 -8.10 1.41 -14.23
C PHE A 126 -8.66 0.20 -14.99
N HIS A 127 -9.69 -0.45 -14.43
CA HIS A 127 -10.40 -1.59 -15.07
C HIS A 127 -9.44 -2.70 -15.50
N MET A 128 -8.51 -3.04 -14.62
CA MET A 128 -7.52 -4.09 -14.90
C MET A 128 -8.15 -5.47 -14.86
N LYS A 129 -7.58 -6.41 -15.62
CA LYS A 129 -8.05 -7.81 -15.62
C LYS A 129 -7.76 -8.49 -14.30
N ASP A 130 -6.56 -8.29 -13.77
CA ASP A 130 -6.19 -8.86 -12.48
C ASP A 130 -6.97 -8.17 -11.38
N ARG A 131 -7.56 -8.99 -10.52
CA ARG A 131 -8.35 -8.50 -9.40
C ARG A 131 -7.67 -8.86 -8.09
N PHE A 132 -7.71 -7.93 -7.18
CA PHE A 132 -7.19 -8.13 -5.83
C PHE A 132 -8.34 -7.98 -4.84
N GLN A 133 -8.31 -8.75 -3.76
CA GLN A 133 -9.34 -8.64 -2.74
C GLN A 133 -8.98 -7.53 -1.76
N ALA A 134 -9.94 -6.63 -1.54
CA ALA A 134 -9.76 -5.51 -0.61
C ALA A 134 -10.13 -5.95 0.81
N TYR A 135 -9.21 -6.64 1.49
CA TYR A 135 -9.44 -7.09 2.87
C TYR A 135 -9.55 -5.92 3.84
N ASN A 136 -8.80 -4.85 3.63
CA ASN A 136 -8.93 -3.62 4.39
C ASN A 136 -9.76 -2.62 3.59
N LYS A 137 -11.05 -2.60 3.84
CA LYS A 137 -11.98 -1.74 3.11
C LYS A 137 -11.73 -0.26 3.34
N TYR A 138 -11.29 0.10 4.52
CA TYR A 138 -10.95 1.49 4.84
C TYR A 138 -9.82 2.00 3.94
N VAL A 139 -8.74 1.24 3.80
CA VAL A 139 -7.62 1.57 2.93
C VAL A 139 -8.08 1.62 1.47
N TYR A 140 -8.82 0.60 1.04
CA TYR A 140 -9.33 0.50 -0.33
C TYR A 140 -10.17 1.75 -0.72
N GLU A 141 -11.14 2.10 0.11
CA GLU A 141 -12.04 3.22 -0.19
C GLU A 141 -11.29 4.55 -0.18
N LYS A 142 -10.39 4.73 0.77
CA LYS A 142 -9.59 5.95 0.89
C LYS A 142 -8.69 6.16 -0.32
N VAL A 143 -8.03 5.12 -0.78
CA VAL A 143 -7.16 5.17 -1.96
C VAL A 143 -7.99 5.35 -3.23
N LEU A 144 -9.08 4.61 -3.38
CA LEU A 144 -9.94 4.69 -4.56
C LEU A 144 -10.51 6.11 -4.73
N GLU A 145 -10.94 6.73 -3.64
CA GLU A 145 -11.44 8.10 -3.66
C GLU A 145 -10.38 9.07 -4.22
N GLN A 146 -9.13 8.95 -3.76
CA GLN A 146 -8.07 9.82 -4.24
C GLN A 146 -7.66 9.51 -5.67
N LEU A 147 -7.69 8.24 -6.08
CA LEU A 147 -7.43 7.88 -7.47
C LEU A 147 -8.47 8.47 -8.43
N ARG A 148 -9.72 8.59 -7.99
CA ARG A 148 -10.78 9.20 -8.79
C ARG A 148 -10.58 10.71 -8.95
N ASN A 149 -9.86 11.35 -8.03
CA ASN A 149 -9.58 12.78 -8.08
C ASN A 149 -8.38 13.14 -8.96
N VAL A 150 -7.55 12.17 -9.32
CA VAL A 150 -6.46 12.39 -10.28
C VAL A 150 -6.90 11.93 -11.66
N ALA A 151 -6.69 12.77 -12.65
CA ALA A 151 -7.14 12.51 -14.01
C ALA A 151 -6.27 11.46 -14.71
#